data_f9f9509f4a09a2e3b5c18c24a834bd59
#
_entry.id   f9f9509f4a09a2e3b5c18c24a834bd59
#
_cell.length_a   1.000
_cell.length_b   1.000
_cell.length_c   1.000
_cell.angle_alpha   90.00
_cell.angle_beta   90.00
_cell.angle_gamma   90.00
#
_symmetry.space_group_name_H-M   'P 1'
#
loop_
_entity.id
_entity.type
_entity.pdbx_description
1 polymer ?
#
loop_
_entity_poly.entity_id
_entity_poly.type
_entity_poly.pdbx_seq_one_letter_code
_entity_poly.pdbx_strand_id
1 'polypeptide(L)'
;MGGERAGIRNLSYAGIDIDMFVMDLPTIGDYPNLGSLTPEMADGVITPWGMAPEDIWETDGTQACAATFSAAHPEIEVSNPTDWVEGEKWHQGISNSCNWVAMLVAVLEAAGPNPTHESFLSGIESMTQFSLPSTPYASFGPGKYDASDSFRLAEFDGSASAGEGGQVRWITPILDAWSG
;
A
#
# COMPACT_ATOMS: atom_id res chain seq x y z
N MET A 1 -2.34 -11.82 -15.24
CA MET A 1 -3.19 -10.75 -14.67
C MET A 1 -3.76 -9.93 -15.83
N GLY A 2 -5.02 -10.00 -16.09
CA GLY A 2 -5.65 -9.33 -17.24
C GLY A 2 -7.18 -9.52 -17.29
N GLY A 3 -7.71 -10.33 -16.36
CA GLY A 3 -9.13 -10.64 -16.34
C GLY A 3 -10.01 -9.44 -15.96
N GLU A 4 -9.57 -8.59 -15.04
CA GLU A 4 -10.34 -7.43 -14.58
C GLU A 4 -10.50 -6.38 -15.66
N ARG A 5 -9.40 -6.02 -16.37
CA ARG A 5 -9.48 -5.08 -17.52
C ARG A 5 -10.42 -5.57 -18.62
N ALA A 6 -10.37 -6.87 -18.91
CA ALA A 6 -11.28 -7.46 -19.88
C ALA A 6 -12.74 -7.44 -19.40
N GLY A 7 -12.96 -7.62 -18.10
CA GLY A 7 -14.27 -7.50 -17.47
C GLY A 7 -14.86 -6.11 -17.62
N ILE A 8 -14.12 -5.08 -17.20
CA ILE A 8 -14.51 -3.66 -17.31
C ILE A 8 -14.86 -3.34 -18.77
N ARG A 9 -13.97 -3.65 -19.70
CA ARG A 9 -14.19 -3.38 -21.13
C ARG A 9 -15.44 -4.07 -21.68
N ASN A 10 -15.62 -5.34 -21.34
CA ASN A 10 -16.76 -6.11 -21.88
C ASN A 10 -18.10 -5.60 -21.33
N LEU A 11 -18.15 -5.20 -20.07
CA LEU A 11 -19.35 -4.58 -19.47
C LEU A 11 -19.66 -3.24 -20.13
N SER A 12 -18.63 -2.40 -20.33
CA SER A 12 -18.80 -1.12 -21.03
C SER A 12 -19.29 -1.31 -22.47
N TYR A 13 -18.73 -2.26 -23.23
CA TYR A 13 -19.19 -2.56 -24.58
C TYR A 13 -20.62 -3.12 -24.63
N ALA A 14 -21.03 -3.81 -23.57
CA ALA A 14 -22.41 -4.30 -23.45
C ALA A 14 -23.41 -3.20 -23.02
N GLY A 15 -22.92 -1.97 -22.72
CA GLY A 15 -23.74 -0.89 -22.19
C GLY A 15 -24.28 -1.17 -20.79
N ILE A 16 -23.59 -2.02 -20.03
CA ILE A 16 -23.95 -2.35 -18.65
C ILE A 16 -23.20 -1.36 -17.75
N ASP A 17 -23.98 -0.52 -17.09
CA ASP A 17 -23.52 0.44 -16.10
C ASP A 17 -23.77 -0.15 -14.70
N ILE A 18 -22.70 -0.52 -14.02
CA ILE A 18 -22.74 -1.04 -12.65
C ILE A 18 -21.58 -0.42 -11.85
N ASP A 19 -21.85 -0.14 -10.59
CA ASP A 19 -20.78 0.16 -9.65
C ASP A 19 -19.82 -1.03 -9.59
N MET A 20 -18.57 -0.79 -9.97
CA MET A 20 -17.58 -1.86 -10.11
C MET A 20 -16.52 -1.74 -9.02
N PHE A 21 -16.24 -2.88 -8.38
CA PHE A 21 -15.18 -3.00 -7.40
C PHE A 21 -14.11 -3.95 -7.94
N VAL A 22 -12.88 -3.48 -8.04
CA VAL A 22 -11.73 -4.28 -8.48
C VAL A 22 -10.68 -4.36 -7.38
N MET A 23 -9.94 -5.46 -7.33
CA MET A 23 -8.96 -5.73 -6.27
C MET A 23 -7.54 -5.28 -6.62
N ASP A 24 -7.34 -4.63 -7.75
CA ASP A 24 -6.01 -4.30 -8.25
C ASP A 24 -5.93 -2.84 -8.74
N LEU A 25 -5.45 -1.93 -7.89
CA LEU A 25 -5.23 -0.52 -8.25
C LEU A 25 -4.32 -0.34 -9.47
N PRO A 26 -3.21 -1.06 -9.67
CA PRO A 26 -2.43 -0.97 -10.89
C PRO A 26 -3.22 -1.26 -12.17
N THR A 27 -4.35 -1.97 -12.06
CA THR A 27 -5.24 -2.19 -13.21
C THR A 27 -5.88 -0.91 -13.71
N ILE A 28 -6.18 0.05 -12.82
CA ILE A 28 -6.86 1.31 -13.16
C ILE A 28 -5.99 2.54 -12.93
N GLY A 29 -4.96 2.46 -12.09
CA GLY A 29 -4.09 3.58 -11.73
C GLY A 29 -2.90 3.79 -12.66
N ASP A 30 -2.52 2.79 -13.45
CA ASP A 30 -1.39 2.86 -14.38
C ASP A 30 -1.87 3.21 -15.79
N TYR A 31 -2.44 4.40 -15.93
CA TYR A 31 -2.71 5.01 -17.21
C TYR A 31 -1.41 5.70 -17.69
N PRO A 32 -0.89 5.50 -18.88
CA PRO A 32 -1.51 4.99 -20.14
C PRO A 32 -1.41 3.47 -20.36
N ASN A 33 -0.97 2.69 -19.39
CA ASN A 33 -0.79 1.24 -19.56
C ASN A 33 -2.10 0.43 -19.43
N LEU A 34 -3.26 1.08 -19.40
CA LEU A 34 -4.58 0.43 -19.38
C LEU A 34 -4.88 -0.39 -20.64
N GLY A 35 -4.03 -0.30 -21.65
CA GLY A 35 -4.18 -1.05 -22.89
C GLY A 35 -5.43 -0.63 -23.67
N SER A 36 -6.43 -1.52 -23.76
CA SER A 36 -7.69 -1.25 -24.46
C SER A 36 -8.80 -0.64 -23.58
N LEU A 37 -8.52 -0.28 -22.33
CA LEU A 37 -9.44 0.53 -21.52
C LEU A 37 -9.26 2.00 -21.85
N THR A 38 -10.39 2.73 -21.94
CA THR A 38 -10.37 4.16 -21.96
C THR A 38 -10.71 4.72 -20.57
N PRO A 39 -10.37 5.98 -20.25
CA PRO A 39 -10.73 6.59 -18.98
C PRO A 39 -12.23 6.51 -18.67
N GLU A 40 -13.06 6.70 -19.67
CA GLU A 40 -14.52 6.66 -19.52
C GLU A 40 -15.03 5.25 -19.17
N MET A 41 -14.35 4.19 -19.62
CA MET A 41 -14.70 2.81 -19.29
C MET A 41 -14.37 2.46 -17.84
N ALA A 42 -13.40 3.13 -17.25
CA ALA A 42 -12.95 2.92 -15.89
C ALA A 42 -13.53 3.93 -14.88
N ASP A 43 -14.28 4.93 -15.37
CA ASP A 43 -14.87 5.96 -14.53
C ASP A 43 -15.76 5.36 -13.44
N GLY A 44 -15.59 5.81 -12.20
CA GLY A 44 -16.34 5.31 -11.04
C GLY A 44 -15.87 3.95 -10.49
N VAL A 45 -14.87 3.30 -11.08
CA VAL A 45 -14.35 2.03 -10.55
C VAL A 45 -13.69 2.25 -9.20
N ILE A 46 -14.12 1.48 -8.20
CA ILE A 46 -13.58 1.51 -6.83
C ILE A 46 -12.62 0.34 -6.62
N THR A 47 -11.51 0.59 -5.93
CA THR A 47 -10.52 -0.42 -5.56
C THR A 47 -10.00 -0.20 -4.14
N PRO A 48 -9.79 -1.26 -3.35
CA PRO A 48 -8.99 -1.18 -2.15
C PRO A 48 -7.50 -1.09 -2.53
N TRP A 49 -6.77 -0.30 -1.81
CA TRP A 49 -5.33 -0.22 -1.92
C TRP A 49 -4.71 -0.03 -0.53
N GLY A 50 -3.45 -0.39 -0.38
CA GLY A 50 -2.71 -0.06 0.82
C GLY A 50 -2.54 1.45 0.99
N MET A 51 -1.55 1.85 1.75
CA MET A 51 -1.22 3.27 1.88
C MET A 51 -0.51 3.77 0.62
N ALA A 52 -0.82 5.00 0.20
CA ALA A 52 -0.06 5.67 -0.85
C ALA A 52 1.39 5.94 -0.40
N PRO A 53 2.34 6.04 -1.32
CA PRO A 53 3.72 6.38 -0.97
C PRO A 53 3.84 7.66 -0.15
N GLU A 54 2.99 8.65 -0.42
CA GLU A 54 2.91 9.93 0.30
C GLU A 54 2.45 9.71 1.74
N ASP A 55 1.38 8.93 1.93
CA ASP A 55 0.87 8.60 3.28
C ASP A 55 1.93 7.87 4.11
N ILE A 56 2.66 6.94 3.48
CA ILE A 56 3.77 6.20 4.10
C ILE A 56 4.89 7.17 4.50
N TRP A 57 5.25 8.07 3.59
CA TRP A 57 6.34 9.02 3.80
C TRP A 57 6.07 10.00 4.94
N GLU A 58 4.82 10.44 5.10
CA GLU A 58 4.42 11.40 6.12
C GLU A 58 4.35 10.80 7.54
N THR A 59 4.48 9.49 7.71
CA THR A 59 4.50 8.90 9.05
C THR A 59 5.78 9.27 9.82
N ASP A 60 5.64 9.56 11.12
CA ASP A 60 6.78 9.88 11.99
C ASP A 60 7.84 8.77 11.97
N GLY A 61 7.41 7.51 11.90
CA GLY A 61 8.30 6.35 11.88
C GLY A 61 9.13 6.30 10.60
N THR A 62 8.55 6.55 9.43
CA THR A 62 9.28 6.63 8.17
C THR A 62 10.26 7.79 8.17
N GLN A 63 9.85 8.96 8.67
CA GLN A 63 10.73 10.14 8.76
C GLN A 63 11.93 9.89 9.68
N ALA A 64 11.74 9.24 10.82
CA ALA A 64 12.82 8.85 11.72
C ALA A 64 13.79 7.87 11.05
N CYS A 65 13.28 6.90 10.30
CA CYS A 65 14.08 5.97 9.51
C CYS A 65 14.87 6.67 8.40
N ALA A 66 14.23 7.56 7.65
CA ALA A 66 14.88 8.33 6.59
C ALA A 66 16.01 9.20 7.15
N ALA A 67 15.79 9.86 8.28
CA ALA A 67 16.82 10.65 8.96
C ALA A 67 18.01 9.79 9.41
N THR A 68 17.74 8.58 9.93
CA THR A 68 18.79 7.64 10.34
C THR A 68 19.61 7.16 9.14
N PHE A 69 18.93 6.81 8.04
CA PHE A 69 19.58 6.40 6.80
C PHE A 69 20.45 7.53 6.22
N SER A 70 19.89 8.74 6.09
CA SER A 70 20.62 9.91 5.55
C SER A 70 21.82 10.31 6.40
N ALA A 71 21.74 10.13 7.72
CA ALA A 71 22.90 10.37 8.60
C ALA A 71 24.03 9.36 8.38
N ALA A 72 23.70 8.10 8.06
CA ALA A 72 24.67 7.06 7.77
C ALA A 72 25.19 7.12 6.31
N HIS A 73 24.40 7.64 5.40
CA HIS A 73 24.66 7.71 3.96
C HIS A 73 24.45 9.13 3.40
N PRO A 74 25.26 10.11 3.81
CA PRO A 74 25.09 11.49 3.39
C PRO A 74 25.32 11.72 1.89
N GLU A 75 25.93 10.77 1.21
CA GLU A 75 26.13 10.79 -0.25
C GLU A 75 24.87 10.40 -1.05
N ILE A 76 23.83 9.86 -0.37
CA ILE A 76 22.59 9.43 -1.01
C ILE A 76 21.51 10.46 -0.77
N GLU A 77 20.98 11.01 -1.85
CA GLU A 77 19.81 11.88 -1.77
C GLU A 77 18.51 11.05 -1.66
N VAL A 78 17.74 11.31 -0.62
CA VAL A 78 16.45 10.66 -0.39
C VAL A 78 15.35 11.66 -0.66
N SER A 79 14.70 11.52 -1.81
CA SER A 79 13.60 12.41 -2.22
C SER A 79 12.28 11.99 -1.57
N ASN A 80 11.41 12.97 -1.32
CA ASN A 80 9.99 12.73 -1.07
C ASN A 80 9.37 12.00 -2.28
N PRO A 81 8.44 11.06 -2.08
CA PRO A 81 7.73 10.39 -3.20
C PRO A 81 7.11 11.35 -4.22
N THR A 82 6.57 12.48 -3.76
CA THR A 82 5.95 13.50 -4.63
C THR A 82 6.96 14.28 -5.48
N ASP A 83 8.21 14.35 -5.03
CA ASP A 83 9.29 15.08 -5.71
C ASP A 83 10.16 14.16 -6.57
N TRP A 84 9.93 12.84 -6.47
CA TRP A 84 10.70 11.86 -7.22
C TRP A 84 10.35 11.93 -8.71
N VAL A 85 11.37 12.07 -9.54
CA VAL A 85 11.22 12.14 -11.01
C VAL A 85 11.80 10.90 -11.67
N GLU A 86 13.03 10.53 -11.29
CA GLU A 86 13.76 9.40 -11.88
C GLU A 86 14.84 8.87 -10.93
N GLY A 87 15.39 7.70 -11.21
CA GLY A 87 16.45 7.07 -10.43
C GLY A 87 15.93 6.12 -9.35
N GLU A 88 16.72 5.92 -8.32
CA GLU A 88 16.42 4.97 -7.24
C GLU A 88 15.32 5.50 -6.30
N LYS A 89 14.35 4.65 -6.00
CA LYS A 89 13.24 4.98 -5.08
C LYS A 89 13.64 4.72 -3.62
N TRP A 90 14.63 5.46 -3.11
CA TRP A 90 15.14 5.28 -1.74
C TRP A 90 14.06 5.44 -0.68
N HIS A 91 13.11 6.35 -0.84
CA HIS A 91 11.95 6.50 0.05
C HIS A 91 11.20 5.18 0.25
N GLN A 92 10.97 4.42 -0.83
CA GLN A 92 10.28 3.13 -0.76
C GLN A 92 11.14 2.05 -0.12
N GLY A 93 12.43 1.99 -0.47
CA GLY A 93 13.39 1.05 0.11
C GLY A 93 13.55 1.24 1.61
N ILE A 94 13.64 2.49 2.06
CA ILE A 94 13.78 2.86 3.47
C ILE A 94 12.54 2.47 4.26
N SER A 95 11.34 2.87 3.83
CA SER A 95 10.10 2.58 4.54
C SER A 95 9.84 1.07 4.67
N ASN A 96 10.05 0.31 3.59
CA ASN A 96 9.92 -1.15 3.62
C ASN A 96 10.93 -1.79 4.57
N SER A 97 12.20 -1.41 4.48
CA SER A 97 13.25 -1.98 5.33
C SER A 97 13.00 -1.69 6.81
N CYS A 98 12.56 -0.47 7.14
CA CYS A 98 12.21 -0.11 8.51
C CYS A 98 11.04 -0.92 9.05
N ASN A 99 10.01 -1.14 8.23
CA ASN A 99 8.88 -1.98 8.63
C ASN A 99 9.31 -3.42 8.90
N TRP A 100 10.16 -4.01 8.03
CA TRP A 100 10.62 -5.38 8.21
C TRP A 100 11.47 -5.54 9.47
N VAL A 101 12.36 -4.58 9.73
CA VAL A 101 13.18 -4.61 10.95
C VAL A 101 12.31 -4.44 12.18
N ALA A 102 11.40 -3.47 12.19
CA ALA A 102 10.51 -3.24 13.33
C ALA A 102 9.61 -4.45 13.60
N MET A 103 9.06 -5.06 12.55
CA MET A 103 8.25 -6.28 12.65
C MET A 103 9.07 -7.44 13.22
N LEU A 104 10.30 -7.66 12.71
CA LEU A 104 11.18 -8.71 13.21
C LEU A 104 11.52 -8.51 14.69
N VAL A 105 11.84 -7.29 15.09
CA VAL A 105 12.13 -6.95 16.50
C VAL A 105 10.91 -7.26 17.37
N ALA A 106 9.72 -6.79 16.99
CA ALA A 106 8.49 -7.02 17.74
C ALA A 106 8.20 -8.52 17.93
N VAL A 107 8.36 -9.33 16.87
CA VAL A 107 8.16 -10.79 16.95
C VAL A 107 9.21 -11.46 17.84
N LEU A 108 10.47 -11.05 17.74
CA LEU A 108 11.54 -11.60 18.58
C LEU A 108 11.35 -11.25 20.06
N GLU A 109 10.88 -10.03 20.36
CA GLU A 109 10.52 -9.63 21.73
C GLU A 109 9.37 -10.47 22.27
N ALA A 110 8.34 -10.73 21.47
CA ALA A 110 7.23 -11.59 21.83
C ALA A 110 7.65 -13.06 22.02
N ALA A 111 8.61 -13.54 21.24
CA ALA A 111 9.16 -14.90 21.33
C ALA A 111 10.07 -15.11 22.58
N GLY A 112 10.59 -14.01 23.14
CA GLY A 112 11.44 -14.04 24.35
C GLY A 112 12.95 -14.21 24.08
N PRO A 113 13.77 -14.23 25.13
CA PRO A 113 15.21 -14.07 25.03
C PRO A 113 15.97 -15.26 24.39
N ASN A 114 15.33 -16.42 24.30
CA ASN A 114 15.89 -17.60 23.66
C ASN A 114 14.91 -18.16 22.64
N PRO A 115 14.73 -17.48 21.48
CA PRO A 115 13.70 -17.85 20.53
C PRO A 115 13.96 -19.23 19.92
N THR A 116 12.95 -20.07 19.96
CA THR A 116 12.86 -21.33 19.22
C THR A 116 11.83 -21.16 18.11
N HIS A 117 11.74 -22.11 17.19
CA HIS A 117 10.69 -22.07 16.17
C HIS A 117 9.29 -22.04 16.81
N GLU A 118 9.06 -22.81 17.85
CA GLU A 118 7.79 -22.87 18.56
C GLU A 118 7.46 -21.53 19.27
N SER A 119 8.43 -20.98 20.03
CA SER A 119 8.20 -19.69 20.71
C SER A 119 8.05 -18.52 19.72
N PHE A 120 8.72 -18.59 18.57
CA PHE A 120 8.58 -17.60 17.50
C PHE A 120 7.14 -17.60 16.93
N LEU A 121 6.61 -18.77 16.60
CA LEU A 121 5.21 -18.89 16.13
C LEU A 121 4.22 -18.48 17.21
N SER A 122 4.40 -18.93 18.46
CA SER A 122 3.55 -18.52 19.57
C SER A 122 3.64 -17.02 19.83
N GLY A 123 4.80 -16.42 19.63
CA GLY A 123 5.01 -14.98 19.69
C GLY A 123 4.14 -14.26 18.67
N ILE A 124 4.21 -14.66 17.40
CA ILE A 124 3.37 -14.10 16.33
C ILE A 124 1.87 -14.24 16.68
N GLU A 125 1.44 -15.43 17.08
CA GLU A 125 0.03 -15.71 17.39
C GLU A 125 -0.49 -14.95 18.62
N SER A 126 0.40 -14.53 19.52
CA SER A 126 0.05 -13.73 20.69
C SER A 126 -0.04 -12.24 20.43
N MET A 127 0.53 -11.77 19.32
CA MET A 127 0.50 -10.37 18.94
C MET A 127 -0.89 -10.01 18.40
N THR A 128 -1.46 -8.97 18.97
CA THR A 128 -2.72 -8.40 18.49
C THR A 128 -2.41 -7.18 17.62
N GLN A 129 -3.09 -6.08 17.83
CA GLN A 129 -2.82 -4.84 17.11
C GLN A 129 -1.50 -4.20 17.56
N PHE A 130 -0.73 -3.73 16.60
CA PHE A 130 0.48 -2.93 16.80
C PHE A 130 0.65 -1.94 15.65
N SER A 131 1.60 -1.04 15.74
CA SER A 131 1.94 -0.12 14.66
C SER A 131 3.34 -0.38 14.16
N LEU A 132 3.53 -0.21 12.85
CA LEU A 132 4.82 -0.25 12.21
C LEU A 132 5.25 1.18 11.80
N PRO A 133 6.53 1.42 11.55
CA PRO A 133 7.02 2.76 11.20
C PRO A 133 6.24 3.44 10.08
N SER A 134 5.84 2.70 9.05
CA SER A 134 5.13 3.25 7.88
C SER A 134 3.66 2.83 7.78
N THR A 135 3.12 2.07 8.74
CA THR A 135 1.73 1.60 8.72
C THR A 135 1.10 1.71 10.11
N PRO A 136 0.03 2.53 10.26
CA PRO A 136 -0.58 2.77 11.57
C PRO A 136 -1.32 1.55 12.11
N TYR A 137 -1.83 0.69 11.23
CA TYR A 137 -2.58 -0.51 11.61
C TYR A 137 -1.88 -1.75 11.11
N ALA A 138 -1.52 -2.60 12.04
CA ALA A 138 -0.93 -3.91 11.79
C ALA A 138 -1.38 -4.88 12.88
N SER A 139 -1.59 -6.15 12.54
CA SER A 139 -1.90 -7.18 13.52
C SER A 139 -1.41 -8.55 13.07
N PHE A 140 -1.12 -9.38 14.07
CA PHE A 140 -0.97 -10.81 13.91
C PHE A 140 -2.02 -11.53 14.77
N GLY A 141 -2.13 -12.85 14.61
CA GLY A 141 -3.03 -13.66 15.42
C GLY A 141 -3.06 -15.10 14.95
N PRO A 142 -3.79 -15.97 15.63
CA PRO A 142 -3.94 -17.36 15.21
C PRO A 142 -4.44 -17.47 13.77
N GLY A 143 -3.62 -18.03 12.88
CA GLY A 143 -3.94 -18.16 11.46
C GLY A 143 -3.79 -16.90 10.61
N LYS A 144 -3.40 -15.76 11.21
CA LYS A 144 -3.09 -14.51 10.52
C LYS A 144 -1.60 -14.20 10.63
N TYR A 145 -0.88 -14.36 9.53
CA TYR A 145 0.58 -14.22 9.45
C TYR A 145 1.01 -13.08 8.52
N ASP A 146 0.08 -12.26 8.07
CA ASP A 146 0.35 -10.98 7.42
C ASP A 146 0.07 -9.84 8.40
N ALA A 147 0.87 -8.80 8.35
CA ALA A 147 0.76 -7.66 9.25
C ALA A 147 0.10 -6.44 8.60
N SER A 148 -0.43 -6.56 7.39
CA SER A 148 -0.91 -5.41 6.62
C SER A 148 -2.41 -5.20 6.81
N ASP A 149 -2.79 -4.33 7.73
CA ASP A 149 -4.19 -3.99 8.02
C ASP A 149 -4.58 -2.59 7.55
N SER A 150 -3.60 -1.77 7.18
CA SER A 150 -3.87 -0.40 6.70
C SER A 150 -4.25 -0.41 5.23
N PHE A 151 -5.42 0.14 4.91
CA PHE A 151 -5.87 0.30 3.53
C PHE A 151 -6.70 1.57 3.34
N ARG A 152 -6.89 1.95 2.08
CA ARG A 152 -7.81 3.01 1.65
C ARG A 152 -8.64 2.52 0.48
N LEU A 153 -9.77 3.14 0.26
CA LEU A 153 -10.51 2.99 -0.99
C LEU A 153 -10.14 4.15 -1.92
N ALA A 154 -9.92 3.79 -3.16
CA ALA A 154 -9.68 4.72 -4.25
C ALA A 154 -10.78 4.56 -5.30
N GLU A 155 -11.09 5.64 -5.99
CA GLU A 155 -12.00 5.68 -7.13
C GLU A 155 -11.26 6.28 -8.33
N PHE A 156 -11.50 5.73 -9.50
CA PHE A 156 -10.95 6.28 -10.73
C PHE A 156 -11.91 7.34 -11.30
N ASP A 157 -11.43 8.57 -11.48
CA ASP A 157 -12.12 9.66 -12.13
C ASP A 157 -11.65 9.77 -13.58
N GLY A 158 -12.42 9.21 -14.49
CA GLY A 158 -12.11 9.20 -15.92
C GLY A 158 -12.24 10.56 -16.59
N SER A 159 -12.92 11.50 -15.94
CA SER A 159 -13.14 12.87 -16.43
C SER A 159 -12.02 13.84 -16.02
N ALA A 160 -11.20 13.46 -15.05
CA ALA A 160 -10.10 14.31 -14.57
C ALA A 160 -9.05 14.49 -15.66
N SER A 161 -8.73 15.73 -15.96
CA SER A 161 -7.79 16.12 -17.03
C SER A 161 -6.31 16.06 -16.61
N ALA A 162 -5.97 15.39 -15.52
CA ALA A 162 -4.60 15.22 -15.11
C ALA A 162 -3.85 14.34 -16.11
N GLY A 163 -3.25 14.98 -17.14
CA GLY A 163 -2.39 14.32 -18.11
C GLY A 163 -3.05 13.39 -19.13
N GLU A 164 -4.24 13.72 -19.61
CA GLU A 164 -4.98 13.00 -20.70
C GLU A 164 -5.53 11.61 -20.34
N GLY A 165 -5.52 11.17 -19.07
CA GLY A 165 -5.80 9.77 -18.79
C GLY A 165 -6.68 9.48 -17.59
N GLY A 166 -7.37 10.47 -17.02
CA GLY A 166 -8.09 10.28 -15.78
C GLY A 166 -7.16 10.32 -14.55
N GLN A 167 -7.72 10.20 -13.38
CA GLN A 167 -6.99 10.27 -12.12
C GLN A 167 -7.59 9.34 -11.07
N VAL A 168 -6.73 8.65 -10.33
CA VAL A 168 -7.14 7.95 -9.11
C VAL A 168 -7.26 8.96 -7.97
N ARG A 169 -8.39 8.94 -7.27
CA ARG A 169 -8.63 9.74 -6.07
C ARG A 169 -8.93 8.86 -4.87
N TRP A 170 -8.40 9.24 -3.72
CA TRP A 170 -8.70 8.57 -2.46
C TRP A 170 -10.08 9.02 -1.95
N ILE A 171 -10.99 8.07 -1.69
CA ILE A 171 -12.35 8.35 -1.23
C ILE A 171 -12.57 8.04 0.25
N THR A 172 -11.57 7.45 0.91
CA THR A 172 -11.58 7.22 2.36
C THR A 172 -10.29 7.69 3.02
N PRO A 173 -10.29 7.95 4.33
CA PRO A 173 -9.06 7.97 5.11
C PRO A 173 -8.42 6.58 5.13
N ILE A 174 -7.27 6.45 5.80
CA ILE A 174 -6.66 5.14 6.07
C ILE A 174 -7.56 4.40 7.05
N LEU A 175 -7.96 3.19 6.67
CA LEU A 175 -8.85 2.32 7.39
C LEU A 175 -8.06 1.14 7.97
N ASP A 176 -8.57 0.61 9.09
CA ASP A 176 -8.08 -0.62 9.70
C ASP A 176 -8.94 -1.80 9.23
N ALA A 177 -8.32 -2.72 8.49
CA ALA A 177 -9.02 -3.92 7.98
C ALA A 177 -9.40 -4.92 9.10
N TRP A 178 -8.80 -4.78 10.29
CA TRP A 178 -8.98 -5.68 11.42
C TRP A 178 -9.84 -5.08 12.55
N SER A 179 -10.38 -3.90 12.37
CA SER A 179 -11.33 -3.32 13.34
C SER A 179 -12.63 -4.12 13.35
N GLY A 180 -12.60 -5.28 14.00
CA GLY A 180 -13.75 -6.13 14.23
C GLY A 180 -14.55 -5.72 15.46
#